data_1476f0c3d02a4cddb5e8cc18366e9e0d
#
_entry.id   1476f0c3d02a4cddb5e8cc18366e9e0d
#
_cell.length_a   1.000
_cell.length_b   1.000
_cell.length_c   1.000
_cell.angle_alpha   90.00
_cell.angle_beta   90.00
_cell.angle_gamma   90.00
#
_symmetry.space_group_name_H-M   'P 1'
#
loop_
_entity.id
_entity.type
_entity.pdbx_description
1 polymer ?
#
loop_
_entity_poly.entity_id
_entity_poly.type
_entity_poly.pdbx_seq_one_letter_code
_entity_poly.pdbx_strand_id
1 'polypeptide(L)'
;MPRTFPALALAAALLAPPPARAGDLESVFAKAERVERLDAFLERVIGHCTDPYTRKQCEDQVSAARKDAAAKTFVVKVTDATALVNPKIDGDGFVVLLTPFVDGGGYALTHGTPTKQDAGGNPVVNLVPIRGKLPPGVMDLEFLSPFRTGAVDLEIVFKPTKPWKMPKKGGGSLEGLGSRFVAVKLLDARSGNTIAAEAVR
;
A
#
# COMPACT_ATOMS: atom_id res chain seq x y z
N MET A 1 55.73 25.65 -22.79
CA MET A 1 55.17 25.80 -21.45
C MET A 1 53.68 25.46 -21.53
N PRO A 2 53.25 24.31 -21.09
CA PRO A 2 51.83 23.93 -21.07
C PRO A 2 51.18 24.37 -19.75
N ARG A 3 50.08 25.11 -19.88
CA ARG A 3 49.25 25.54 -18.73
C ARG A 3 48.26 24.38 -18.36
N THR A 4 48.45 23.83 -17.20
CA THR A 4 47.52 22.87 -16.56
C THR A 4 46.38 23.63 -15.89
N PHE A 5 45.12 23.37 -16.32
CA PHE A 5 43.92 23.82 -15.62
C PHE A 5 43.50 22.76 -14.60
N PRO A 6 43.23 23.12 -13.34
CA PRO A 6 42.66 22.20 -12.40
C PRO A 6 41.14 22.02 -12.68
N ALA A 7 40.71 20.76 -12.87
CA ALA A 7 39.30 20.40 -12.94
C ALA A 7 38.69 20.46 -11.52
N LEU A 8 37.79 21.41 -11.32
CA LEU A 8 36.92 21.44 -10.12
C LEU A 8 35.85 20.35 -10.25
N ALA A 9 36.00 19.27 -9.50
CA ALA A 9 34.96 18.28 -9.34
C ALA A 9 33.89 18.81 -8.36
N LEU A 10 32.72 19.19 -8.91
CA LEU A 10 31.55 19.53 -8.10
C LEU A 10 30.92 18.24 -7.58
N ALA A 11 31.16 17.89 -6.33
CA ALA A 11 30.47 16.81 -5.63
C ALA A 11 29.04 17.26 -5.30
N ALA A 12 28.07 16.83 -6.11
CA ALA A 12 26.64 16.97 -5.79
C ALA A 12 26.31 16.00 -4.66
N ALA A 13 26.28 16.50 -3.44
CA ALA A 13 25.74 15.75 -2.30
C ALA A 13 24.23 15.57 -2.51
N LEU A 14 23.80 14.38 -2.88
CA LEU A 14 22.40 13.95 -2.85
C LEU A 14 21.92 13.97 -1.40
N LEU A 15 21.30 15.08 -0.99
CA LEU A 15 20.62 15.19 0.29
C LEU A 15 19.40 14.26 0.25
N ALA A 16 19.53 13.07 0.84
CA ALA A 16 18.37 12.23 1.12
C ALA A 16 17.42 13.02 2.03
N PRO A 17 16.11 13.10 1.70
CA PRO A 17 15.16 13.78 2.55
C PRO A 17 15.15 13.13 3.95
N PRO A 18 15.04 13.93 5.02
CA PRO A 18 14.99 13.39 6.37
C PRO A 18 13.81 12.41 6.54
N PRO A 19 13.92 11.39 7.41
CA PRO A 19 12.82 10.51 7.72
C PRO A 19 11.65 11.32 8.27
N ALA A 20 10.42 11.00 7.81
CA ALA A 20 9.21 11.66 8.29
C ALA A 20 9.10 11.49 9.82
N ARG A 21 8.85 12.59 10.54
CA ARG A 21 8.65 12.55 11.99
C ARG A 21 7.32 11.86 12.32
N ALA A 22 7.22 11.19 13.46
CA ALA A 22 6.00 10.49 13.89
C ALA A 22 4.74 11.37 13.85
N GLY A 23 4.84 12.65 14.22
CA GLY A 23 3.73 13.61 14.13
C GLY A 23 3.25 13.91 12.70
N ASP A 24 4.15 13.80 11.70
CA ASP A 24 3.78 13.99 10.29
C ASP A 24 2.94 12.81 9.79
N LEU A 25 3.26 11.58 10.23
CA LEU A 25 2.50 10.38 9.85
C LEU A 25 1.08 10.40 10.42
N GLU A 26 0.90 10.70 11.71
CA GLU A 26 -0.44 10.78 12.30
C GLU A 26 -1.32 11.80 11.57
N SER A 27 -0.76 12.94 11.15
CA SER A 27 -1.49 13.94 10.38
C SER A 27 -1.92 13.42 9.00
N VAL A 28 -1.14 12.51 8.37
CA VAL A 28 -1.48 11.88 7.10
C VAL A 28 -2.69 10.97 7.27
N PHE A 29 -2.73 10.15 8.32
CA PHE A 29 -3.88 9.28 8.64
C PHE A 29 -5.13 10.09 8.98
N ALA A 30 -4.99 11.16 9.77
CA ALA A 30 -6.11 12.00 10.20
C ALA A 30 -6.76 12.80 9.06
N LYS A 31 -6.00 13.15 8.02
CA LYS A 31 -6.50 13.91 6.86
C LYS A 31 -7.09 13.04 5.76
N ALA A 32 -6.84 11.73 5.78
CA ALA A 32 -7.35 10.81 4.77
C ALA A 32 -8.82 10.49 4.99
N GLU A 33 -9.60 10.44 3.92
CA GLU A 33 -11.01 10.04 3.94
C GLU A 33 -11.11 8.53 4.25
N ARG A 34 -11.89 8.16 5.26
CA ARG A 34 -12.01 6.76 5.67
C ARG A 34 -12.88 5.97 4.69
N VAL A 35 -12.35 4.83 4.24
CA VAL A 35 -13.08 3.83 3.45
C VAL A 35 -13.55 2.74 4.41
N GLU A 36 -14.84 2.75 4.74
CA GLU A 36 -15.43 1.76 5.65
C GLU A 36 -15.58 0.39 4.98
N ARG A 37 -15.89 0.37 3.68
CA ARG A 37 -16.09 -0.83 2.89
C ARG A 37 -15.27 -0.76 1.61
N LEU A 38 -14.16 -1.49 1.59
CA LEU A 38 -13.25 -1.50 0.45
C LEU A 38 -13.91 -2.08 -0.82
N ASP A 39 -14.70 -3.13 -0.67
CA ASP A 39 -15.47 -3.76 -1.75
C ASP A 39 -16.39 -2.74 -2.45
N ALA A 40 -17.21 -2.02 -1.69
CA ALA A 40 -18.12 -1.02 -2.23
C ALA A 40 -17.38 0.18 -2.86
N PHE A 41 -16.23 0.57 -2.28
CA PHE A 41 -15.39 1.62 -2.84
C PHE A 41 -14.81 1.19 -4.19
N LEU A 42 -14.25 -0.01 -4.28
CA LEU A 42 -13.66 -0.54 -5.51
C LEU A 42 -14.73 -0.76 -6.58
N GLU A 43 -15.90 -1.31 -6.23
CA GLU A 43 -17.05 -1.45 -7.13
C GLU A 43 -17.44 -0.11 -7.76
N ARG A 44 -17.54 0.95 -6.95
CA ARG A 44 -17.88 2.29 -7.43
C ARG A 44 -16.86 2.88 -8.39
N VAL A 45 -15.56 2.60 -8.17
CA VAL A 45 -14.46 3.20 -8.94
C VAL A 45 -14.09 2.35 -10.16
N ILE A 46 -14.21 1.02 -10.08
CA ILE A 46 -13.87 0.10 -11.17
C ILE A 46 -15.10 -0.22 -12.02
N GLY A 47 -16.19 -0.56 -11.40
CA GLY A 47 -17.55 -0.90 -11.83
C GLY A 47 -17.75 -1.40 -13.26
N HIS A 48 -18.56 -2.42 -13.43
CA HIS A 48 -18.92 -2.96 -14.74
C HIS A 48 -20.30 -2.51 -15.16
N CYS A 49 -20.37 -1.82 -16.30
CA CYS A 49 -21.60 -1.36 -16.89
C CYS A 49 -22.10 -2.40 -17.91
N THR A 50 -22.78 -3.43 -17.44
CA THR A 50 -23.19 -4.58 -18.26
C THR A 50 -24.57 -4.43 -18.90
N ASP A 51 -25.47 -3.67 -18.25
CA ASP A 51 -26.82 -3.44 -18.77
C ASP A 51 -26.77 -2.48 -19.99
N PRO A 52 -27.20 -2.93 -21.17
CA PRO A 52 -27.17 -2.11 -22.38
C PRO A 52 -28.05 -0.87 -22.32
N TYR A 53 -29.12 -0.88 -21.51
CA TYR A 53 -30.08 0.24 -21.42
C TYR A 53 -29.55 1.37 -20.54
N THR A 54 -28.76 1.05 -19.51
CA THR A 54 -28.22 2.02 -18.56
C THR A 54 -26.71 2.20 -18.70
N ARG A 55 -26.08 1.54 -19.69
CA ARG A 55 -24.61 1.52 -19.85
C ARG A 55 -23.97 2.90 -19.83
N LYS A 56 -24.48 3.83 -20.64
CA LYS A 56 -23.90 5.17 -20.74
C LYS A 56 -23.97 5.91 -19.41
N GLN A 57 -25.11 5.86 -18.73
CA GLN A 57 -25.30 6.49 -17.42
C GLN A 57 -24.33 5.88 -16.37
N CYS A 58 -24.18 4.55 -16.38
CA CYS A 58 -23.24 3.86 -15.52
C CYS A 58 -21.79 4.27 -15.81
N GLU A 59 -21.37 4.30 -17.08
CA GLU A 59 -20.03 4.72 -17.47
C GLU A 59 -19.72 6.16 -17.05
N ASP A 60 -20.68 7.06 -17.18
CA ASP A 60 -20.56 8.45 -16.73
C ASP A 60 -20.39 8.53 -15.19
N GLN A 61 -21.17 7.74 -14.44
CA GLN A 61 -21.07 7.67 -12.98
C GLN A 61 -19.71 7.11 -12.52
N VAL A 62 -19.25 6.00 -13.14
CA VAL A 62 -17.95 5.41 -12.83
C VAL A 62 -16.81 6.38 -13.17
N SER A 63 -16.91 7.06 -14.31
CA SER A 63 -15.92 8.07 -14.71
C SER A 63 -15.85 9.24 -13.71
N ALA A 64 -17.00 9.75 -13.29
CA ALA A 64 -17.09 10.80 -12.29
C ALA A 64 -16.51 10.34 -10.92
N ALA A 65 -16.85 9.12 -10.49
CA ALA A 65 -16.32 8.54 -9.25
C ALA A 65 -14.80 8.37 -9.29
N ARG A 66 -14.24 7.94 -10.42
CA ARG A 66 -12.77 7.86 -10.62
C ARG A 66 -12.09 9.22 -10.51
N LYS A 67 -12.67 10.22 -11.15
CA LYS A 67 -12.13 11.58 -11.14
C LYS A 67 -12.15 12.17 -9.73
N ASP A 68 -13.24 12.00 -9.01
CA ASP A 68 -13.35 12.43 -7.61
C ASP A 68 -12.35 11.69 -6.72
N ALA A 69 -12.27 10.36 -6.83
CA ALA A 69 -11.35 9.54 -6.07
C ALA A 69 -9.88 9.90 -6.34
N ALA A 70 -9.49 10.17 -7.59
CA ALA A 70 -8.12 10.53 -7.95
C ALA A 70 -7.64 11.85 -7.32
N ALA A 71 -8.57 12.74 -6.96
CA ALA A 71 -8.27 14.02 -6.30
C ALA A 71 -8.05 13.90 -4.79
N LYS A 72 -8.43 12.77 -4.18
CA LYS A 72 -8.46 12.56 -2.74
C LYS A 72 -7.42 11.57 -2.26
N THR A 73 -7.23 11.53 -0.96
CA THR A 73 -6.42 10.52 -0.26
C THR A 73 -7.34 9.77 0.70
N PHE A 74 -7.22 8.46 0.71
CA PHE A 74 -8.09 7.58 1.49
C PHE A 74 -7.30 6.77 2.50
N VAL A 75 -7.96 6.35 3.57
CA VAL A 75 -7.43 5.36 4.50
C VAL A 75 -8.40 4.17 4.58
N VAL A 76 -7.84 2.96 4.47
CA VAL A 76 -8.58 1.71 4.66
C VAL A 76 -7.95 0.91 5.79
N LYS A 77 -8.79 0.29 6.61
CA LYS A 77 -8.37 -0.69 7.61
C LYS A 77 -8.61 -2.10 7.07
N VAL A 78 -7.57 -2.93 7.11
CA VAL A 78 -7.60 -4.36 6.79
C VAL A 78 -7.43 -5.13 8.09
N THR A 79 -8.44 -5.86 8.49
CA THR A 79 -8.39 -6.74 9.66
C THR A 79 -7.78 -8.07 9.29
N ASP A 80 -7.09 -8.73 10.23
CA ASP A 80 -6.40 -10.01 10.00
C ASP A 80 -5.48 -9.96 8.78
N ALA A 81 -4.62 -8.93 8.74
CA ALA A 81 -3.70 -8.70 7.63
C ALA A 81 -2.45 -9.62 7.66
N THR A 82 -2.45 -10.67 8.48
CA THR A 82 -1.27 -11.53 8.70
C THR A 82 -0.76 -12.16 7.41
N ALA A 83 -1.66 -12.57 6.51
CA ALA A 83 -1.27 -13.14 5.22
C ALA A 83 -0.58 -12.13 4.28
N LEU A 84 -0.74 -10.84 4.53
CA LEU A 84 -0.16 -9.77 3.71
C LEU A 84 1.23 -9.34 4.18
N VAL A 85 1.67 -9.76 5.36
CA VAL A 85 2.88 -9.26 6.01
C VAL A 85 3.87 -10.39 6.34
N ASN A 86 5.15 -10.12 6.13
CA ASN A 86 6.22 -11.05 6.44
C ASN A 86 7.28 -10.34 7.31
N PRO A 87 7.27 -10.53 8.63
CA PRO A 87 8.20 -9.90 9.55
C PRO A 87 9.56 -10.60 9.53
N LYS A 88 10.63 -9.80 9.64
CA LYS A 88 12.01 -10.26 9.81
C LYS A 88 12.70 -9.39 10.85
N ILE A 89 13.43 -10.02 11.75
CA ILE A 89 14.34 -9.31 12.65
C ILE A 89 15.63 -8.97 11.90
N ASP A 90 16.13 -7.77 12.11
CA ASP A 90 17.33 -7.24 11.47
C ASP A 90 18.15 -6.43 12.51
N GLY A 91 19.08 -7.11 13.15
CA GLY A 91 19.90 -6.55 14.24
C GLY A 91 19.06 -6.11 15.44
N ASP A 92 19.11 -4.82 15.79
CA ASP A 92 18.34 -4.19 16.86
C ASP A 92 16.96 -3.66 16.40
N GLY A 93 16.58 -3.97 15.15
CA GLY A 93 15.34 -3.56 14.54
C GLY A 93 14.59 -4.69 13.86
N PHE A 94 13.63 -4.29 13.05
CA PHE A 94 12.86 -5.22 12.23
C PHE A 94 12.49 -4.61 10.87
N VAL A 95 12.20 -5.48 9.93
CA VAL A 95 11.58 -5.14 8.64
C VAL A 95 10.37 -6.04 8.45
N VAL A 96 9.20 -5.44 8.22
CA VAL A 96 8.00 -6.16 7.80
C VAL A 96 7.80 -5.91 6.32
N LEU A 97 7.85 -6.97 5.52
CA LEU A 97 7.58 -6.89 4.08
C LEU A 97 6.08 -7.03 3.87
N LEU A 98 5.43 -5.95 3.44
CA LEU A 98 4.03 -5.94 3.07
C LEU A 98 3.87 -6.35 1.60
N THR A 99 3.03 -7.36 1.34
CA THR A 99 2.52 -7.66 0.00
C THR A 99 1.34 -6.73 -0.29
N PRO A 100 1.50 -5.70 -1.13
CA PRO A 100 0.49 -4.68 -1.31
C PRO A 100 -0.59 -5.11 -2.31
N PHE A 101 -1.30 -6.17 -1.96
CA PHE A 101 -2.42 -6.74 -2.70
C PHE A 101 -3.55 -7.01 -1.72
N VAL A 102 -4.48 -6.07 -1.58
CA VAL A 102 -5.60 -6.16 -0.64
C VAL A 102 -6.85 -6.56 -1.39
N ASP A 103 -7.44 -7.70 -1.02
CA ASP A 103 -8.71 -8.17 -1.57
C ASP A 103 -9.86 -7.27 -1.10
N GLY A 104 -10.71 -6.91 -2.04
CA GLY A 104 -11.91 -6.09 -1.82
C GLY A 104 -13.13 -6.71 -2.50
N GLY A 105 -13.36 -8.01 -2.31
CA GLY A 105 -14.61 -8.67 -2.73
C GLY A 105 -14.76 -8.86 -4.23
N GLY A 106 -13.72 -9.29 -4.92
CA GLY A 106 -13.71 -9.51 -6.38
C GLY A 106 -12.82 -8.52 -7.13
N TYR A 107 -12.46 -7.43 -6.49
CA TYR A 107 -11.44 -6.48 -6.94
C TYR A 107 -10.28 -6.44 -5.95
N ALA A 108 -9.13 -5.98 -6.41
CA ALA A 108 -7.98 -5.78 -5.52
C ALA A 108 -7.51 -4.33 -5.51
N LEU A 109 -7.10 -3.85 -4.33
CA LEU A 109 -6.32 -2.63 -4.18
C LEU A 109 -4.84 -2.97 -4.18
N THR A 110 -4.04 -2.33 -5.04
CA THR A 110 -2.60 -2.60 -5.14
C THR A 110 -1.76 -1.34 -5.03
N HIS A 111 -0.53 -1.48 -4.50
CA HIS A 111 0.48 -0.44 -4.66
C HIS A 111 1.10 -0.52 -6.05
N GLY A 112 0.91 0.53 -6.84
CA GLY A 112 1.23 0.52 -8.27
C GLY A 112 0.20 -0.26 -9.09
N THR A 113 0.45 -0.31 -10.40
CA THR A 113 -0.35 -1.08 -11.35
C THR A 113 0.45 -2.34 -11.70
N PRO A 114 -0.04 -3.55 -11.41
CA PRO A 114 0.63 -4.77 -11.83
C PRO A 114 0.76 -4.82 -13.37
N THR A 115 1.92 -5.22 -13.86
CA THR A 115 2.19 -5.34 -15.31
C THR A 115 2.58 -6.75 -15.71
N LYS A 116 2.83 -7.63 -14.74
CA LYS A 116 3.28 -9.02 -14.93
C LYS A 116 2.52 -9.95 -14.01
N GLN A 117 2.50 -11.22 -14.37
CA GLN A 117 2.00 -12.31 -13.52
C GLN A 117 3.13 -13.30 -13.22
N ASP A 118 3.04 -13.95 -12.08
CA ASP A 118 3.91 -15.08 -11.72
C ASP A 118 3.49 -16.36 -12.47
N ALA A 119 4.21 -17.45 -12.26
CA ALA A 119 3.90 -18.75 -12.87
C ALA A 119 2.53 -19.30 -12.44
N GLY A 120 1.99 -18.84 -11.32
CA GLY A 120 0.66 -19.16 -10.80
C GLY A 120 -0.47 -18.35 -11.44
N GLY A 121 -0.14 -17.28 -12.19
CA GLY A 121 -1.10 -16.35 -12.76
C GLY A 121 -1.52 -15.23 -11.80
N ASN A 122 -0.79 -15.03 -10.68
CA ASN A 122 -1.09 -13.95 -9.75
C ASN A 122 -0.36 -12.67 -10.18
N PRO A 123 -0.97 -11.49 -9.99
CA PRO A 123 -0.30 -10.22 -10.25
C PRO A 123 0.98 -10.06 -9.43
N VAL A 124 2.07 -9.72 -10.09
CA VAL A 124 3.33 -9.40 -9.40
C VAL A 124 3.28 -7.96 -8.95
N VAL A 125 3.41 -7.75 -7.64
CA VAL A 125 3.45 -6.43 -6.99
C VAL A 125 4.77 -6.24 -6.25
N ASN A 126 5.26 -5.01 -6.19
CA ASN A 126 6.47 -4.71 -5.43
C ASN A 126 6.15 -4.70 -3.94
N LEU A 127 6.93 -5.44 -3.14
CA LEU A 127 6.80 -5.45 -1.69
C LEU A 127 7.09 -4.06 -1.11
N VAL A 128 6.31 -3.67 -0.11
CA VAL A 128 6.52 -2.42 0.64
C VAL A 128 7.20 -2.76 1.97
N PRO A 129 8.46 -2.34 2.17
CA PRO A 129 9.14 -2.57 3.44
C PRO A 129 8.65 -1.56 4.49
N ILE A 130 8.29 -2.05 5.67
CA ILE A 130 7.96 -1.26 6.86
C ILE A 130 9.04 -1.54 7.88
N ARG A 131 9.75 -0.51 8.32
CA ARG A 131 10.89 -0.65 9.23
C ARG A 131 10.57 -0.08 10.59
N GLY A 132 11.21 -0.64 11.62
CA GLY A 132 11.11 -0.14 12.98
C GLY A 132 12.26 -0.63 13.83
N LYS A 133 12.31 -0.10 15.05
CA LYS A 133 13.21 -0.59 16.09
C LYS A 133 12.44 -1.49 17.04
N LEU A 134 13.09 -2.55 17.50
CA LEU A 134 12.53 -3.37 18.57
C LEU A 134 12.45 -2.52 19.84
N PRO A 135 11.33 -2.56 20.59
CA PRO A 135 11.26 -1.92 21.89
C PRO A 135 12.33 -2.49 22.84
N PRO A 136 12.96 -1.67 23.67
CA PRO A 136 13.95 -2.16 24.63
C PRO A 136 13.39 -3.27 25.52
N GLY A 137 14.12 -4.39 25.62
CA GLY A 137 13.73 -5.53 26.45
C GLY A 137 12.68 -6.48 25.85
N VAL A 138 12.17 -6.20 24.67
CA VAL A 138 11.27 -7.11 23.95
C VAL A 138 12.10 -8.17 23.22
N MET A 139 11.80 -9.44 23.50
CA MET A 139 12.44 -10.55 22.81
C MET A 139 11.84 -10.76 21.41
N ASP A 140 12.63 -11.27 20.47
CA ASP A 140 12.21 -11.55 19.09
C ASP A 140 10.91 -12.36 19.01
N LEU A 141 10.76 -13.36 19.86
CA LEU A 141 9.56 -14.22 19.91
C LEU A 141 8.32 -13.44 20.36
N GLU A 142 8.46 -12.52 21.27
CA GLU A 142 7.37 -11.67 21.76
C GLU A 142 6.94 -10.70 20.67
N PHE A 143 7.90 -10.03 20.01
CA PHE A 143 7.61 -9.18 18.85
C PHE A 143 6.90 -9.93 17.72
N LEU A 144 7.33 -11.16 17.42
CA LEU A 144 6.76 -11.97 16.34
C LEU A 144 5.39 -12.60 16.70
N SER A 145 4.98 -12.57 17.97
CA SER A 145 3.75 -13.22 18.44
C SER A 145 2.48 -12.74 17.71
N PRO A 146 2.20 -11.44 17.52
CA PRO A 146 1.03 -10.98 16.77
C PRO A 146 0.98 -11.52 15.35
N PHE A 147 2.12 -11.59 14.67
CA PHE A 147 2.22 -12.09 13.29
C PHE A 147 1.97 -13.61 13.20
N ARG A 148 2.32 -14.37 14.22
CA ARG A 148 2.10 -15.82 14.26
C ARG A 148 0.68 -16.21 14.64
N THR A 149 0.00 -15.36 15.39
CA THR A 149 -1.33 -15.64 15.95
C THR A 149 -2.48 -15.01 15.18
N GLY A 150 -2.21 -14.40 14.02
CA GLY A 150 -3.23 -13.72 13.23
C GLY A 150 -3.75 -12.42 13.85
N ALA A 151 -2.99 -11.81 14.76
CA ALA A 151 -3.42 -10.62 15.50
C ALA A 151 -2.79 -9.34 14.95
N VAL A 152 -2.72 -9.19 13.63
CA VAL A 152 -2.20 -8.00 12.97
C VAL A 152 -3.26 -7.36 12.09
N ASP A 153 -3.60 -6.11 12.40
CA ASP A 153 -4.38 -5.24 11.53
C ASP A 153 -3.46 -4.30 10.77
N LEU A 154 -3.95 -3.80 9.65
CA LEU A 154 -3.21 -2.91 8.77
C LEU A 154 -4.07 -1.69 8.42
N GLU A 155 -3.56 -0.50 8.61
CA GLU A 155 -4.13 0.72 8.03
C GLU A 155 -3.25 1.20 6.89
N ILE A 156 -3.86 1.45 5.74
CA ILE A 156 -3.18 1.91 4.53
C ILE A 156 -3.76 3.24 4.10
N VAL A 157 -2.92 4.28 4.07
CA VAL A 157 -3.26 5.54 3.41
C VAL A 157 -2.83 5.45 1.96
N PHE A 158 -3.78 5.67 1.04
CA PHE A 158 -3.52 5.53 -0.38
C PHE A 158 -4.18 6.63 -1.22
N LYS A 159 -3.58 6.88 -2.39
CA LYS A 159 -4.14 7.72 -3.43
C LYS A 159 -4.43 6.87 -4.66
N PRO A 160 -5.69 6.78 -5.11
CA PRO A 160 -6.05 6.03 -6.30
C PRO A 160 -5.31 6.52 -7.55
N THR A 161 -4.99 5.59 -8.45
CA THR A 161 -4.42 5.91 -9.76
C THR A 161 -5.33 5.43 -10.88
N LYS A 162 -5.08 4.25 -11.43
CA LYS A 162 -5.87 3.72 -12.55
C LYS A 162 -6.32 2.28 -12.29
N PRO A 163 -7.50 1.88 -12.77
CA PRO A 163 -7.90 0.48 -12.78
C PRO A 163 -6.94 -0.36 -13.64
N TRP A 164 -6.84 -1.64 -13.30
CA TRP A 164 -6.09 -2.63 -14.06
C TRP A 164 -6.91 -3.91 -14.20
N LYS A 165 -6.61 -4.68 -15.26
CA LYS A 165 -7.23 -5.97 -15.55
C LYS A 165 -6.18 -6.91 -16.10
N MET A 166 -6.16 -8.15 -15.62
CA MET A 166 -5.25 -9.20 -16.04
C MET A 166 -6.01 -10.51 -16.24
N PRO A 167 -5.61 -11.38 -17.19
CA PRO A 167 -6.24 -12.70 -17.34
C PRO A 167 -5.98 -13.55 -16.08
N LYS A 168 -6.97 -14.38 -15.71
CA LYS A 168 -6.82 -15.36 -14.63
C LYS A 168 -6.48 -16.72 -15.21
N LYS A 169 -5.53 -17.45 -14.58
CA LYS A 169 -5.23 -18.84 -14.94
C LYS A 169 -6.49 -19.69 -14.72
N GLY A 170 -6.96 -20.37 -15.79
CA GLY A 170 -8.21 -21.12 -15.74
C GLY A 170 -9.44 -20.37 -16.26
N GLY A 171 -9.29 -19.15 -16.75
CA GLY A 171 -10.35 -18.33 -17.37
C GLY A 171 -10.82 -17.19 -16.48
N GLY A 172 -11.46 -16.19 -17.11
CA GLY A 172 -11.89 -14.97 -16.44
C GLY A 172 -10.78 -13.92 -16.30
N SER A 173 -10.99 -12.93 -15.45
CA SER A 173 -10.05 -11.84 -15.19
C SER A 173 -9.89 -11.55 -13.70
N LEU A 174 -8.70 -11.12 -13.34
CA LEU A 174 -8.42 -10.40 -12.09
C LEU A 174 -8.46 -8.92 -12.39
N GLU A 175 -9.12 -8.16 -11.56
CA GLU A 175 -9.29 -6.73 -11.74
C GLU A 175 -9.02 -5.99 -10.44
N GLY A 176 -8.56 -4.75 -10.56
CA GLY A 176 -8.25 -3.98 -9.37
C GLY A 176 -7.99 -2.52 -9.66
N LEU A 177 -7.72 -1.80 -8.57
CA LEU A 177 -7.35 -0.40 -8.57
C LEU A 177 -5.87 -0.28 -8.18
N GLY A 178 -5.08 0.21 -9.13
CA GLY A 178 -3.73 0.67 -8.82
C GLY A 178 -3.81 1.93 -7.97
N SER A 179 -2.92 2.03 -7.01
CA SER A 179 -2.85 3.19 -6.14
C SER A 179 -1.40 3.48 -5.75
N ARG A 180 -1.15 4.66 -5.22
CA ARG A 180 0.09 4.98 -4.53
C ARG A 180 -0.18 4.91 -3.03
N PHE A 181 0.42 3.96 -2.33
CA PHE A 181 0.41 3.98 -0.89
C PHE A 181 1.24 5.18 -0.40
N VAL A 182 0.71 5.92 0.54
CA VAL A 182 1.32 7.13 1.09
C VAL A 182 1.92 6.83 2.46
N ALA A 183 1.19 6.08 3.26
CA ALA A 183 1.61 5.63 4.58
C ALA A 183 0.96 4.29 4.92
N VAL A 184 1.65 3.53 5.75
CA VAL A 184 1.18 2.24 6.26
C VAL A 184 1.39 2.18 7.76
N LYS A 185 0.41 1.63 8.50
CA LYS A 185 0.47 1.42 9.94
C LYS A 185 0.08 -0.02 10.26
N LEU A 186 0.94 -0.73 10.98
CA LEU A 186 0.68 -2.05 11.54
C LEU A 186 0.18 -1.90 12.97
N LEU A 187 -0.89 -2.59 13.30
CA LEU A 187 -1.52 -2.56 14.62
C LEU A 187 -1.56 -3.97 15.20
N ASP A 188 -1.31 -4.11 16.48
CA ASP A 188 -1.70 -5.31 17.22
C ASP A 188 -3.23 -5.30 17.38
N ALA A 189 -3.92 -6.25 16.76
CA ALA A 189 -5.37 -6.33 16.76
C ALA A 189 -5.97 -6.55 18.15
N ARG A 190 -5.21 -7.05 19.13
CA ARG A 190 -5.67 -7.31 20.50
C ARG A 190 -5.65 -6.06 21.36
N SER A 191 -4.56 -5.29 21.26
CA SER A 191 -4.36 -4.10 22.08
C SER A 191 -4.72 -2.80 21.39
N GLY A 192 -4.79 -2.81 20.03
CA GLY A 192 -4.91 -1.61 19.21
C GLY A 192 -3.62 -0.78 19.12
N ASN A 193 -2.53 -1.23 19.74
CA ASN A 193 -1.28 -0.51 19.75
C ASN A 193 -0.59 -0.54 18.38
N THR A 194 0.08 0.54 18.02
CA THR A 194 0.89 0.60 16.81
C THR A 194 2.16 -0.22 16.99
N ILE A 195 2.34 -1.25 16.14
CA ILE A 195 3.57 -2.03 16.04
C ILE A 195 4.62 -1.24 15.25
N ALA A 196 4.21 -0.70 14.10
CA ALA A 196 5.05 0.12 13.23
C ALA A 196 4.21 1.03 12.35
N ALA A 197 4.78 2.16 11.95
CA ALA A 197 4.20 3.02 10.92
C ALA A 197 5.31 3.61 10.05
N GLU A 198 5.10 3.68 8.73
CA GLU A 198 6.08 4.21 7.79
C GLU A 198 5.40 4.94 6.63
N ALA A 199 6.02 6.04 6.19
CA ALA A 199 5.67 6.70 4.94
C ALA A 199 6.24 5.89 3.76
N VAL A 200 5.40 5.54 2.80
CA VAL A 200 5.80 4.80 1.59
C VAL A 200 6.37 5.78 0.56
N ARG A 201 7.59 5.52 0.11
CA ARG A 201 8.35 6.36 -0.85
C ARG A 201 8.28 5.82 -2.26
#